data_2e6c2852caf4d5498666148d437ed0ab
#
_entry.id   2e6c2852caf4d5498666148d437ed0ab
#
_cell.length_a   1.000
_cell.length_b   1.000
_cell.length_c   1.000
_cell.angle_alpha   90.00
_cell.angle_beta   90.00
_cell.angle_gamma   90.00
#
_symmetry.space_group_name_H-M   'P 1'
#
loop_
_entity.id
_entity.type
_entity.pdbx_description
1 polymer ?
#
loop_
_entity_poly.entity_id
_entity_poly.type
_entity_poly.pdbx_seq_one_letter_code
_entity_poly.pdbx_strand_id
1 'polypeptide(L)'
;MADNLDVVANTFLGRDQIKTPMRLDESSMELAAIETLRSLAVTTLRSVRQPVAGLSGGQRQSVAVAKAVMWNSRVVILDEPTAALGVAQTRQVLDLVRRLADKGLAVVIISHNLHDIFEVADRITVLRLGQRVAEYETKKTTQQEVVHAITAGTLEYVPGMADDIS
;
A
#
# COMPACT_ATOMS: atom_id res chain seq x y z
N MET A 1 8.72 -2.79 -10.63
CA MET A 1 8.11 -3.81 -11.50
C MET A 1 8.81 -3.78 -12.85
N ALA A 2 8.86 -4.92 -13.56
CA ALA A 2 9.42 -5.01 -14.91
C ALA A 2 8.28 -4.83 -15.93
N ASP A 3 8.32 -3.78 -16.72
CA ASP A 3 7.21 -3.37 -17.60
C ASP A 3 6.96 -4.36 -18.75
N ASN A 4 7.98 -5.07 -19.16
CA ASN A 4 7.93 -6.07 -20.24
C ASN A 4 7.41 -7.45 -19.81
N LEU A 5 7.21 -7.68 -18.52
CA LEU A 5 6.68 -8.92 -17.99
C LEU A 5 5.17 -8.79 -17.72
N ASP A 6 4.46 -9.94 -17.75
CA ASP A 6 3.06 -10.00 -17.35
C ASP A 6 2.89 -9.89 -15.83
N VAL A 7 1.63 -9.81 -15.37
CA VAL A 7 1.31 -9.69 -13.95
C VAL A 7 1.80 -10.89 -13.15
N VAL A 8 1.68 -12.11 -13.66
CA VAL A 8 2.13 -13.33 -12.98
C VAL A 8 3.64 -13.30 -12.79
N ALA A 9 4.40 -13.09 -13.87
CA ALA A 9 5.85 -13.02 -13.82
C ALA A 9 6.36 -11.91 -12.89
N ASN A 10 5.71 -10.73 -12.91
CA ASN A 10 6.05 -9.65 -11.97
C ASN A 10 5.78 -10.02 -10.51
N THR A 11 4.70 -10.73 -10.23
CA THR A 11 4.33 -11.12 -8.87
C THR A 11 5.34 -12.11 -8.28
N PHE A 12 5.85 -13.02 -9.09
CA PHE A 12 6.82 -14.04 -8.68
C PHE A 12 8.29 -13.65 -8.92
N LEU A 13 8.56 -12.50 -9.51
CA LEU A 13 9.91 -12.06 -9.83
C LEU A 13 10.87 -12.17 -8.63
N GLY A 14 11.91 -13.02 -8.78
CA GLY A 14 12.88 -13.35 -7.72
C GLY A 14 12.43 -14.43 -6.74
N ARG A 15 11.26 -15.05 -6.95
CA ARG A 15 10.70 -16.16 -6.15
C ARG A 15 9.93 -17.14 -7.01
N ASP A 16 10.45 -17.44 -8.19
CA ASP A 16 9.82 -18.30 -9.16
C ASP A 16 9.63 -19.72 -8.61
N GLN A 17 8.45 -20.31 -8.84
CA GLN A 17 8.18 -21.70 -8.48
C GLN A 17 8.70 -22.63 -9.57
N ILE A 18 9.51 -23.59 -9.16
CA ILE A 18 10.17 -24.53 -10.07
C ILE A 18 9.51 -25.89 -9.93
N LYS A 19 9.02 -26.45 -11.03
CA LYS A 19 8.43 -27.79 -11.09
C LYS A 19 9.50 -28.87 -11.30
N THR A 20 10.54 -28.57 -12.07
CA THR A 20 11.71 -29.42 -12.31
C THR A 20 12.94 -28.52 -12.50
N PRO A 21 14.20 -29.00 -12.35
CA PRO A 21 15.40 -28.17 -12.37
C PRO A 21 15.56 -27.17 -13.53
N MET A 22 14.69 -27.20 -14.53
CA MET A 22 14.75 -26.27 -15.67
C MET A 22 13.37 -25.79 -16.15
N ARG A 23 12.28 -25.99 -15.36
CA ARG A 23 10.93 -25.62 -15.80
C ARG A 23 10.15 -24.95 -14.70
N LEU A 24 9.65 -23.74 -14.97
CA LEU A 24 8.74 -23.01 -14.09
C LEU A 24 7.38 -23.72 -13.97
N ASP A 25 6.77 -23.67 -12.80
CA ASP A 25 5.38 -24.08 -12.60
C ASP A 25 4.43 -22.90 -12.85
N GLU A 26 4.33 -22.50 -14.11
CA GLU A 26 3.53 -21.35 -14.51
C GLU A 26 2.05 -21.47 -14.12
N SER A 27 1.50 -22.69 -14.15
CA SER A 27 0.10 -22.92 -13.81
C SER A 27 -0.16 -22.66 -12.33
N SER A 28 0.69 -23.16 -11.45
CA SER A 28 0.57 -22.89 -10.00
C SER A 28 0.81 -21.43 -9.67
N MET A 29 1.78 -20.78 -10.35
CA MET A 29 2.04 -19.34 -10.21
C MET A 29 0.82 -18.51 -10.64
N GLU A 30 0.19 -18.86 -11.76
CA GLU A 30 -1.00 -18.16 -12.26
C GLU A 30 -2.18 -18.29 -11.30
N LEU A 31 -2.46 -19.49 -10.81
CA LEU A 31 -3.52 -19.74 -9.84
C LEU A 31 -3.30 -18.93 -8.55
N ALA A 32 -2.10 -18.95 -7.98
CA ALA A 32 -1.77 -18.21 -6.77
C ALA A 32 -1.90 -16.68 -6.97
N ALA A 33 -1.50 -16.16 -8.14
CA ALA A 33 -1.69 -14.75 -8.48
C ALA A 33 -3.18 -14.39 -8.55
N ILE A 34 -4.01 -15.21 -9.22
CA ILE A 34 -5.45 -15.00 -9.34
C ILE A 34 -6.12 -15.04 -7.95
N GLU A 35 -5.79 -16.02 -7.12
CA GLU A 35 -6.35 -16.15 -5.77
C GLU A 35 -6.00 -14.94 -4.90
N THR A 36 -4.75 -14.49 -4.95
CA THR A 36 -4.32 -13.31 -4.19
C THR A 36 -5.06 -12.06 -4.65
N LEU A 37 -5.13 -11.80 -5.95
CA LEU A 37 -5.84 -10.64 -6.51
C LEU A 37 -7.34 -10.68 -6.15
N ARG A 38 -7.98 -11.85 -6.23
CA ARG A 38 -9.38 -12.03 -5.80
C ARG A 38 -9.56 -11.75 -4.30
N SER A 39 -8.65 -12.25 -3.47
CA SER A 39 -8.69 -12.03 -2.02
C SER A 39 -8.60 -10.54 -1.65
N LEU A 40 -8.00 -9.74 -2.50
CA LEU A 40 -7.89 -8.28 -2.37
C LEU A 40 -9.01 -7.53 -3.12
N ALA A 41 -9.97 -8.26 -3.69
CA ALA A 41 -11.03 -7.72 -4.54
C ALA A 41 -10.52 -6.82 -5.70
N VAL A 42 -9.37 -7.18 -6.27
CA VAL A 42 -8.82 -6.52 -7.46
C VAL A 42 -9.50 -7.12 -8.69
N THR A 43 -10.55 -6.46 -9.17
CA THR A 43 -11.39 -6.94 -10.30
C THR A 43 -11.13 -6.19 -11.60
N THR A 44 -10.25 -5.19 -11.58
CA THR A 44 -10.02 -4.29 -12.71
C THR A 44 -9.06 -4.82 -13.77
N LEU A 45 -8.37 -5.94 -13.48
CA LEU A 45 -7.48 -6.58 -14.43
C LEU A 45 -8.28 -7.46 -15.42
N ARG A 46 -8.01 -7.29 -16.70
CA ARG A 46 -8.65 -8.12 -17.76
C ARG A 46 -8.07 -9.54 -17.78
N SER A 47 -6.78 -9.66 -17.55
CA SER A 47 -6.04 -10.92 -17.51
C SER A 47 -4.77 -10.76 -16.66
N VAL A 48 -4.38 -11.80 -15.94
CA VAL A 48 -3.09 -11.84 -15.23
C VAL A 48 -1.90 -12.07 -16.17
N ARG A 49 -2.16 -12.44 -17.43
CA ARG A 49 -1.15 -12.60 -18.48
C ARG A 49 -0.94 -11.33 -19.31
N GLN A 50 -1.62 -10.22 -18.98
CA GLN A 50 -1.37 -8.96 -19.67
C GLN A 50 -0.06 -8.32 -19.19
N PRO A 51 0.74 -7.69 -20.09
CA PRO A 51 1.95 -6.97 -19.71
C PRO A 51 1.65 -5.82 -18.74
N VAL A 52 2.53 -5.64 -17.76
CA VAL A 52 2.38 -4.56 -16.76
C VAL A 52 2.47 -3.18 -17.41
N ALA A 53 3.18 -3.04 -18.53
CA ALA A 53 3.23 -1.79 -19.31
C ALA A 53 1.83 -1.25 -19.70
N GLY A 54 0.86 -2.14 -19.97
CA GLY A 54 -0.50 -1.78 -20.36
C GLY A 54 -1.45 -1.48 -19.21
N LEU A 55 -0.99 -1.56 -17.95
CA LEU A 55 -1.81 -1.32 -16.77
C LEU A 55 -1.93 0.18 -16.47
N SER A 56 -3.09 0.59 -15.97
CA SER A 56 -3.24 1.92 -15.35
C SER A 56 -2.41 2.02 -14.06
N GLY A 57 -2.14 3.24 -13.58
CA GLY A 57 -1.41 3.46 -12.33
C GLY A 57 -2.02 2.71 -11.14
N GLY A 58 -3.34 2.79 -10.95
CA GLY A 58 -4.05 2.08 -9.88
C GLY A 58 -3.98 0.55 -10.01
N GLN A 59 -4.02 0.03 -11.25
CA GLN A 59 -3.83 -1.40 -11.50
C GLN A 59 -2.41 -1.85 -11.17
N ARG A 60 -1.38 -1.08 -11.55
CA ARG A 60 0.01 -1.35 -11.19
C ARG A 60 0.19 -1.37 -9.67
N GLN A 61 -0.38 -0.39 -8.97
CA GLN A 61 -0.34 -0.33 -7.51
C GLN A 61 -1.01 -1.57 -6.89
N SER A 62 -2.17 -1.98 -7.39
CA SER A 62 -2.86 -3.18 -6.91
C SER A 62 -2.03 -4.45 -7.10
N VAL A 63 -1.32 -4.59 -8.22
CA VAL A 63 -0.41 -5.72 -8.47
C VAL A 63 0.80 -5.68 -7.52
N ALA A 64 1.38 -4.49 -7.25
CA ALA A 64 2.48 -4.35 -6.31
C ALA A 64 2.09 -4.77 -4.89
N VAL A 65 0.90 -4.37 -4.46
CA VAL A 65 0.34 -4.76 -3.16
C VAL A 65 0.04 -6.26 -3.12
N ALA A 66 -0.56 -6.82 -4.17
CA ALA A 66 -0.82 -8.26 -4.25
C ALA A 66 0.47 -9.08 -4.12
N LYS A 67 1.56 -8.62 -4.74
CA LYS A 67 2.88 -9.22 -4.57
C LYS A 67 3.30 -9.24 -3.09
N ALA A 68 3.19 -8.13 -2.37
CA ALA A 68 3.56 -8.06 -0.95
C ALA A 68 2.72 -9.02 -0.09
N VAL A 69 1.41 -9.07 -0.31
CA VAL A 69 0.48 -9.95 0.43
C VAL A 69 0.76 -11.43 0.17
N MET A 70 0.99 -11.81 -1.09
CA MET A 70 1.28 -13.20 -1.47
C MET A 70 2.48 -13.77 -0.70
N TRP A 71 3.45 -12.92 -0.33
CA TRP A 71 4.66 -13.33 0.38
C TRP A 71 4.55 -13.19 1.89
N ASN A 72 3.33 -13.23 2.46
CA ASN A 72 3.05 -13.17 3.90
C ASN A 72 3.68 -11.97 4.61
N SER A 73 3.73 -10.83 3.94
CA SER A 73 4.13 -9.58 4.57
C SER A 73 3.15 -9.24 5.70
N ARG A 74 3.67 -8.90 6.87
CA ARG A 74 2.87 -8.40 7.99
C ARG A 74 2.70 -6.88 7.94
N VAL A 75 3.59 -6.21 7.23
CA VAL A 75 3.62 -4.76 7.10
C VAL A 75 3.70 -4.42 5.62
N VAL A 76 2.90 -3.48 5.18
CA VAL A 76 2.92 -2.91 3.82
C VAL A 76 3.18 -1.41 3.93
N ILE A 77 4.19 -0.92 3.22
CA ILE A 77 4.51 0.51 3.15
C ILE A 77 4.14 0.99 1.75
N LEU A 78 3.32 2.02 1.68
CA LEU A 78 2.85 2.65 0.45
C LEU A 78 3.31 4.11 0.44
N ASP A 79 4.21 4.42 -0.50
CA ASP A 79 4.74 5.77 -0.69
C ASP A 79 4.00 6.43 -1.85
N GLU A 80 3.29 7.53 -1.55
CA GLU A 80 2.44 8.30 -2.47
C GLU A 80 1.54 7.42 -3.37
N PRO A 81 0.76 6.47 -2.81
CA PRO A 81 0.07 5.45 -3.59
C PRO A 81 -1.04 6.00 -4.49
N THR A 82 -1.50 7.23 -4.23
CA THR A 82 -2.58 7.91 -4.97
C THR A 82 -2.08 9.04 -5.86
N ALA A 83 -0.76 9.32 -5.83
CA ALA A 83 -0.18 10.39 -6.65
C ALA A 83 -0.44 10.14 -8.14
N ALA A 84 -0.83 11.21 -8.85
CA ALA A 84 -1.12 11.19 -10.29
C ALA A 84 -2.24 10.20 -10.73
N LEU A 85 -3.12 9.79 -9.81
CA LEU A 85 -4.29 8.98 -10.09
C LEU A 85 -5.55 9.85 -10.24
N GLY A 86 -6.46 9.43 -11.11
CA GLY A 86 -7.79 10.03 -11.18
C GLY A 86 -8.67 9.58 -10.01
N VAL A 87 -9.77 10.29 -9.75
CA VAL A 87 -10.66 10.09 -8.59
C VAL A 87 -11.09 8.63 -8.42
N ALA A 88 -11.53 7.97 -9.50
CA ALA A 88 -11.96 6.57 -9.44
C ALA A 88 -10.83 5.61 -9.07
N GLN A 89 -9.62 5.87 -9.55
CA GLN A 89 -8.43 5.06 -9.28
C GLN A 89 -7.94 5.27 -7.84
N THR A 90 -7.95 6.50 -7.35
CA THR A 90 -7.65 6.84 -5.95
C THR A 90 -8.56 6.05 -5.02
N ARG A 91 -9.88 6.07 -5.25
CA ARG A 91 -10.83 5.31 -4.44
C ARG A 91 -10.52 3.81 -4.42
N GLN A 92 -10.18 3.21 -5.57
CA GLN A 92 -9.78 1.79 -5.63
C GLN A 92 -8.56 1.48 -4.78
N VAL A 93 -7.56 2.38 -4.75
CA VAL A 93 -6.37 2.23 -3.92
C VAL A 93 -6.70 2.37 -2.44
N LEU A 94 -7.50 3.35 -2.05
CA LEU A 94 -7.92 3.55 -0.65
C LEU A 94 -8.77 2.38 -0.14
N ASP A 95 -9.68 1.86 -0.96
CA ASP A 95 -10.44 0.64 -0.64
C ASP A 95 -9.53 -0.59 -0.49
N LEU A 96 -8.46 -0.68 -1.28
CA LEU A 96 -7.47 -1.74 -1.13
C LEU A 96 -6.72 -1.62 0.20
N VAL A 97 -6.32 -0.41 0.58
CA VAL A 97 -5.68 -0.13 1.89
C VAL A 97 -6.55 -0.60 3.05
N ARG A 98 -7.83 -0.28 3.04
CA ARG A 98 -8.78 -0.73 4.07
C ARG A 98 -8.85 -2.25 4.12
N ARG A 99 -8.98 -2.91 2.99
CA ARG A 99 -9.01 -4.39 2.92
C ARG A 99 -7.75 -5.04 3.45
N LEU A 100 -6.58 -4.42 3.28
CA LEU A 100 -5.33 -4.91 3.87
C LEU A 100 -5.37 -4.85 5.40
N ALA A 101 -5.82 -3.73 5.95
CA ALA A 101 -5.98 -3.54 7.38
C ALA A 101 -7.01 -4.53 7.96
N ASP A 102 -8.16 -4.71 7.31
CA ASP A 102 -9.20 -5.69 7.69
C ASP A 102 -8.68 -7.14 7.70
N LYS A 103 -7.67 -7.44 6.88
CA LYS A 103 -6.96 -8.73 6.88
C LYS A 103 -5.88 -8.84 7.97
N GLY A 104 -5.72 -7.82 8.81
CA GLY A 104 -4.77 -7.81 9.91
C GLY A 104 -3.34 -7.41 9.52
N LEU A 105 -3.12 -6.81 8.35
CA LEU A 105 -1.84 -6.25 7.99
C LEU A 105 -1.67 -4.85 8.59
N ALA A 106 -0.48 -4.54 9.07
CA ALA A 106 -0.11 -3.16 9.38
C ALA A 106 0.18 -2.42 8.08
N VAL A 107 -0.51 -1.29 7.84
CA VAL A 107 -0.32 -0.49 6.63
C VAL A 107 0.23 0.88 7.00
N VAL A 108 1.34 1.25 6.40
CA VAL A 108 1.93 2.58 6.51
C VAL A 108 1.74 3.29 5.17
N ILE A 109 1.08 4.44 5.19
CA ILE A 109 0.90 5.29 4.01
C ILE A 109 1.69 6.57 4.21
N ILE A 110 2.50 6.91 3.22
CA ILE A 110 3.14 8.21 3.10
C ILE A 110 2.39 8.98 2.02
N SER A 111 1.83 10.12 2.35
CA SER A 111 1.12 10.97 1.40
C SER A 111 1.09 12.41 1.87
N HIS A 112 1.03 13.33 0.92
CA HIS A 112 0.76 14.76 1.15
C HIS A 112 -0.73 15.11 0.98
N ASN A 113 -1.56 14.14 0.54
CA ASN A 113 -3.01 14.34 0.40
C ASN A 113 -3.72 14.00 1.71
N LEU A 114 -4.01 15.01 2.50
CA LEU A 114 -4.68 14.83 3.79
C LEU A 114 -6.08 14.22 3.68
N HIS A 115 -6.80 14.48 2.59
CA HIS A 115 -8.12 13.89 2.39
C HIS A 115 -8.03 12.36 2.36
N ASP A 116 -7.11 11.82 1.58
CA ASP A 116 -6.88 10.38 1.49
C ASP A 116 -6.45 9.79 2.84
N ILE A 117 -5.55 10.48 3.55
CA ILE A 117 -5.07 10.04 4.87
C ILE A 117 -6.22 10.00 5.88
N PHE A 118 -7.03 11.06 5.97
CA PHE A 118 -8.18 11.10 6.89
C PHE A 118 -9.25 10.07 6.55
N GLU A 119 -9.30 9.63 5.29
CA GLU A 119 -10.23 8.60 4.86
C GLU A 119 -9.84 7.21 5.37
N VAL A 120 -8.54 6.84 5.44
CA VAL A 120 -8.13 5.45 5.68
C VAL A 120 -7.27 5.24 6.91
N ALA A 121 -6.61 6.26 7.45
CA ALA A 121 -5.65 6.09 8.54
C ALA A 121 -6.35 6.13 9.91
N ASP A 122 -5.90 5.28 10.84
CA ASP A 122 -6.28 5.34 12.25
C ASP A 122 -5.42 6.36 13.01
N ARG A 123 -4.16 6.50 12.62
CA ARG A 123 -3.17 7.39 13.25
C ARG A 123 -2.41 8.17 12.19
N ILE A 124 -2.07 9.40 12.50
CA ILE A 124 -1.32 10.30 11.62
C ILE A 124 -0.06 10.75 12.35
N THR A 125 1.10 10.44 11.76
CA THR A 125 2.39 10.95 12.24
C THR A 125 2.87 12.03 11.29
N VAL A 126 3.13 13.21 11.82
CA VAL A 126 3.64 14.35 11.03
C VAL A 126 5.15 14.40 11.12
N LEU A 127 5.79 14.34 9.95
CA LEU A 127 7.23 14.49 9.80
C LEU A 127 7.54 15.84 9.15
N ARG A 128 8.53 16.57 9.71
CA ARG A 128 9.00 17.83 9.18
C ARG A 128 10.51 17.94 9.36
N LEU A 129 11.22 18.26 8.28
CA LEU A 129 12.69 18.42 8.28
C LEU A 129 13.43 17.22 8.93
N GLY A 130 12.97 16.00 8.65
CA GLY A 130 13.57 14.78 9.18
C GLY A 130 13.21 14.44 10.64
N GLN A 131 12.31 15.20 11.26
CA GLN A 131 11.89 15.00 12.65
C GLN A 131 10.39 14.71 12.73
N ARG A 132 9.98 13.89 13.70
CA ARG A 132 8.58 13.73 14.07
C ARG A 132 8.16 14.94 14.90
N VAL A 133 7.19 15.71 14.41
CA VAL A 133 6.71 16.94 15.06
C VAL A 133 5.36 16.78 15.75
N ALA A 134 4.54 15.81 15.31
CA ALA A 134 3.26 15.53 15.97
C ALA A 134 2.79 14.10 15.66
N GLU A 135 1.88 13.61 16.49
CA GLU A 135 1.15 12.37 16.27
C GLU A 135 -0.30 12.53 16.72
N TYR A 136 -1.25 12.06 15.91
CA TYR A 136 -2.68 12.21 16.13
C TYR A 136 -3.41 10.89 15.93
N GLU A 137 -4.46 10.66 16.72
CA GLU A 137 -5.52 9.72 16.35
C GLU A 137 -6.46 10.42 15.37
N THR A 138 -6.68 9.84 14.19
CA THR A 138 -7.45 10.49 13.11
C THR A 138 -8.86 10.92 13.55
N LYS A 139 -9.50 10.12 14.41
CA LYS A 139 -10.85 10.41 14.93
C LYS A 139 -10.91 11.55 15.95
N LYS A 140 -9.75 11.99 16.47
CA LYS A 140 -9.66 13.00 17.53
C LYS A 140 -8.99 14.30 17.07
N THR A 141 -8.68 14.42 15.80
CA THR A 141 -8.00 15.58 15.22
C THR A 141 -8.71 16.07 13.96
N THR A 142 -8.30 17.23 13.49
CA THR A 142 -8.81 17.89 12.28
C THR A 142 -7.71 18.08 11.25
N GLN A 143 -8.09 18.24 9.99
CA GLN A 143 -7.12 18.56 8.93
C GLN A 143 -6.36 19.86 9.23
N GLN A 144 -7.00 20.84 9.85
CA GLN A 144 -6.38 22.12 10.20
C GLN A 144 -5.27 21.95 11.24
N GLU A 145 -5.46 21.11 12.26
CA GLU A 145 -4.44 20.80 13.26
C GLU A 145 -3.22 20.11 12.62
N VAL A 146 -3.46 19.15 11.72
CA VAL A 146 -2.38 18.46 11.01
C VAL A 146 -1.62 19.43 10.11
N VAL A 147 -2.31 20.31 9.36
CA VAL A 147 -1.68 21.36 8.54
C VAL A 147 -0.87 22.31 9.41
N HIS A 148 -1.39 22.70 10.57
CA HIS A 148 -0.67 23.57 11.52
C HIS A 148 0.63 22.91 11.97
N ALA A 149 0.62 21.61 12.33
CA ALA A 149 1.82 20.89 12.72
C ALA A 149 2.85 20.80 11.58
N ILE A 150 2.39 20.60 10.33
CA ILE A 150 3.27 20.57 9.15
C ILE A 150 3.96 21.93 8.96
N THR A 151 3.25 23.03 9.14
CA THR A 151 3.74 24.39 8.85
C THR A 151 4.49 25.01 10.02
N ALA A 152 3.93 24.98 11.22
CA ALA A 152 4.48 25.63 12.41
C ALA A 152 5.60 24.81 13.08
N GLY A 153 5.62 23.49 12.89
CA GLY A 153 6.63 22.63 13.50
C GLY A 153 6.53 22.57 15.03
N THR A 154 5.36 22.78 15.58
CA THR A 154 5.12 22.70 17.02
C THR A 154 5.25 21.25 17.48
N LEU A 155 6.24 21.00 18.35
CA LEU A 155 6.26 19.82 19.21
C LEU A 155 5.17 20.01 20.26
N GLU A 156 3.91 19.69 19.97
CA GLU A 156 2.96 19.40 21.03
C GLU A 156 3.30 18.01 21.57
N TYR A 157 3.99 18.02 22.70
CA TYR A 157 4.25 16.84 23.52
C TYR A 157 2.91 16.20 23.88
N VAL A 158 2.64 15.02 23.32
CA VAL A 158 1.55 14.17 23.80
C VAL A 158 2.09 13.41 25.01
N PRO A 159 1.59 13.70 26.25
CA PRO A 159 2.03 12.97 27.44
C PRO A 159 1.58 11.52 27.34
N GLY A 160 2.53 10.58 27.42
CA GLY A 160 2.23 9.16 27.55
C GLY A 160 3.04 8.18 26.69
N MET A 161 4.04 8.61 25.93
CA MET A 161 4.76 7.71 25.03
C MET A 161 6.30 7.68 25.22
N ALA A 162 6.78 8.13 26.36
CA ALA A 162 8.24 8.20 26.63
C ALA A 162 8.82 7.00 27.39
N ASP A 163 8.03 6.01 27.82
CA ASP A 163 8.50 5.00 28.79
C ASP A 163 8.69 3.57 28.26
N ASP A 164 8.58 3.31 26.96
CA ASP A 164 8.70 1.92 26.43
C ASP A 164 9.97 1.67 25.59
N ILE A 165 11.05 2.43 25.77
CA ILE A 165 12.37 2.11 25.18
C ILE A 165 13.42 2.19 26.29
N SER A 166 13.46 1.16 27.12
CA SER A 166 14.62 0.82 27.95
C SER A 166 14.95 -0.66 27.81
#